data_9e043b913d272765b73851fcf6b049df
#
_entry.id   9e043b913d272765b73851fcf6b049df
#
_cell.length_a   1.000
_cell.length_b   1.000
_cell.length_c   1.000
_cell.angle_alpha   90.00
_cell.angle_beta   90.00
_cell.angle_gamma   90.00
#
_symmetry.space_group_name_H-M   'P 1'
#
loop_
_entity.id
_entity.type
_entity.pdbx_description
1 polymer ?
#
loop_
_entity_poly.entity_id
_entity_poly.type
_entity_poly.pdbx_seq_one_letter_code
_entity_poly.pdbx_strand_id
1 'polypeptide(L)'
;KTQGNAGYIDVKEANIYEEKKIETLFKDADFCINLIGILYEKKRGNTFKNIHTVFPTILAKLCKKYNLKHFIHVSALGINEATDSKYAISKLEGENNILNNFPKSTILRPSIVFSNSDNFSTQFMTLLNRLPIFPLYYSGKTKFMPIHCTDLTEIIYHILTNKVETQVI
;
A
#
# COMPACT_ATOMS: atom_id res chain seq x y z
N LYS A 1 -0.52 -6.09 -22.48
CA LYS A 1 -1.83 -6.63 -22.93
C LYS A 1 -2.19 -7.80 -22.05
N THR A 2 -3.39 -7.77 -21.45
CA THR A 2 -3.96 -8.92 -20.75
C THR A 2 -4.62 -9.86 -21.77
N GLN A 3 -4.59 -11.16 -21.50
CA GLN A 3 -5.34 -12.12 -22.31
C GLN A 3 -6.80 -12.18 -21.87
N GLY A 4 -7.73 -12.22 -22.81
CA GLY A 4 -9.17 -12.28 -22.56
C GLY A 4 -9.83 -10.91 -22.40
N ASN A 5 -11.00 -10.86 -21.75
CA ASN A 5 -11.80 -9.66 -21.55
C ASN A 5 -11.34 -8.77 -20.38
N ALA A 6 -10.14 -8.96 -19.89
CA ALA A 6 -9.61 -8.30 -18.69
C ALA A 6 -9.12 -6.85 -18.94
N GLY A 7 -9.36 -6.30 -20.11
CA GLY A 7 -8.99 -4.93 -20.42
C GLY A 7 -7.53 -4.77 -20.86
N TYR A 8 -7.05 -3.55 -20.81
CA TYR A 8 -5.74 -3.13 -21.30
C TYR A 8 -4.88 -2.60 -20.14
N ILE A 9 -3.63 -3.05 -20.07
CA ILE A 9 -2.65 -2.51 -19.11
C ILE A 9 -1.66 -1.63 -19.87
N ASP A 10 -1.61 -0.34 -19.49
CA ASP A 10 -0.63 0.63 -19.97
C ASP A 10 0.38 0.90 -18.84
N VAL A 11 1.61 0.44 -19.02
CA VAL A 11 2.68 0.60 -18.03
C VAL A 11 3.42 1.90 -18.29
N LYS A 12 3.39 2.81 -17.31
CA LYS A 12 4.09 4.10 -17.36
C LYS A 12 5.10 4.20 -16.23
N GLU A 13 6.33 4.54 -16.59
CA GLU A 13 7.35 4.86 -15.61
C GLU A 13 7.15 6.29 -15.08
N ALA A 14 7.00 6.42 -13.78
CA ALA A 14 6.85 7.70 -13.10
C ALA A 14 7.69 7.75 -11.83
N ASN A 15 8.36 8.88 -11.62
CA ASN A 15 9.04 9.15 -10.37
C ASN A 15 8.06 9.83 -9.40
N ILE A 16 7.97 9.33 -8.16
CA ILE A 16 7.08 9.87 -7.12
C ILE A 16 7.37 11.35 -6.77
N TYR A 17 8.55 11.86 -7.11
CA TYR A 17 8.96 13.26 -6.91
C TYR A 17 8.59 14.17 -8.09
N GLU A 18 8.10 13.62 -9.21
CA GLU A 18 7.69 14.35 -10.39
C GLU A 18 6.17 14.57 -10.39
N GLU A 19 5.68 15.42 -9.47
CA GLU A 19 4.24 15.65 -9.26
C GLU A 19 3.49 15.96 -10.56
N LYS A 20 4.06 16.82 -11.42
CA LYS A 20 3.45 17.17 -12.72
C LYS A 20 3.27 15.95 -13.63
N LYS A 21 4.22 15.02 -13.62
CA LYS A 21 4.14 13.79 -14.43
C LYS A 21 3.09 12.84 -13.87
N ILE A 22 3.04 12.70 -12.54
CA ILE A 22 2.01 11.93 -11.86
C ILE A 22 0.64 12.52 -12.12
N GLU A 23 0.49 13.84 -12.04
CA GLU A 23 -0.76 14.54 -12.30
C GLU A 23 -1.36 14.21 -13.66
N THR A 24 -0.53 14.05 -14.71
CA THR A 24 -1.03 13.68 -16.03
C THR A 24 -1.76 12.35 -16.08
N LEU A 25 -1.49 11.44 -15.15
CA LEU A 25 -2.11 10.11 -15.04
C LEU A 25 -3.54 10.19 -14.48
N PHE A 26 -3.92 11.31 -13.86
CA PHE A 26 -5.22 11.48 -13.21
C PHE A 26 -6.30 12.04 -14.11
N LYS A 27 -5.95 12.59 -15.29
CA LYS A 27 -6.89 13.32 -16.16
C LYS A 27 -8.09 12.48 -16.59
N ASP A 28 -7.86 11.19 -16.87
CA ASP A 28 -8.88 10.27 -17.37
C ASP A 28 -9.09 9.07 -16.41
N ALA A 29 -8.69 9.22 -15.14
CA ALA A 29 -8.78 8.18 -14.15
C ALA A 29 -10.10 8.24 -13.38
N ASP A 30 -10.75 7.09 -13.21
CA ASP A 30 -11.92 6.95 -12.33
C ASP A 30 -11.52 6.64 -10.89
N PHE A 31 -10.44 5.88 -10.70
CA PHE A 31 -9.99 5.35 -9.42
C PHE A 31 -8.50 5.50 -9.26
N CYS A 32 -8.04 5.61 -8.02
CA CYS A 32 -6.63 5.54 -7.67
C CYS A 32 -6.42 4.40 -6.67
N ILE A 33 -5.38 3.59 -6.90
CA ILE A 33 -4.97 2.54 -5.96
C ILE A 33 -3.49 2.75 -5.66
N ASN A 34 -3.16 3.05 -4.40
CA ASN A 34 -1.77 3.21 -3.96
C ASN A 34 -1.28 1.97 -3.23
N LEU A 35 -0.36 1.25 -3.86
CA LEU A 35 0.30 0.06 -3.31
C LEU A 35 1.76 0.36 -2.90
N ILE A 36 2.20 1.62 -3.01
CA ILE A 36 3.59 1.99 -2.80
C ILE A 36 3.90 2.10 -1.32
N GLY A 37 4.95 1.40 -0.90
CA GLY A 37 5.48 1.45 0.46
C GLY A 37 6.92 0.93 0.50
N ILE A 38 7.63 1.25 1.59
CA ILE A 38 8.99 0.76 1.86
C ILE A 38 9.05 0.21 3.28
N LEU A 39 9.87 -0.82 3.49
CA LEU A 39 10.10 -1.41 4.82
C LEU A 39 11.32 -0.80 5.53
N TYR A 40 12.20 -0.15 4.79
CA TYR A 40 13.40 0.50 5.31
C TYR A 40 13.78 1.70 4.45
N GLU A 41 14.39 2.70 5.07
CA GLU A 41 14.82 3.92 4.38
C GLU A 41 16.10 3.69 3.58
N LYS A 42 16.18 4.32 2.41
CA LYS A 42 17.36 4.33 1.55
C LYS A 42 17.85 5.76 1.35
N LYS A 43 19.14 5.90 0.99
CA LYS A 43 19.69 7.20 0.55
C LYS A 43 18.91 7.74 -0.67
N ARG A 44 19.02 9.06 -0.94
CA ARG A 44 18.39 9.76 -2.07
C ARG A 44 16.86 9.96 -1.96
N GLY A 45 16.39 10.29 -0.76
CA GLY A 45 15.00 10.71 -0.59
C GLY A 45 13.98 9.60 -0.31
N ASN A 46 14.33 8.33 -0.46
CA ASN A 46 13.44 7.21 -0.12
C ASN A 46 13.33 7.04 1.40
N THR A 47 12.67 8.03 2.03
CA THR A 47 12.39 8.07 3.47
C THR A 47 10.95 7.65 3.73
N PHE A 48 10.68 7.16 4.93
CA PHE A 48 9.32 6.85 5.37
C PHE A 48 8.39 8.06 5.19
N LYS A 49 8.84 9.25 5.59
CA LYS A 49 8.06 10.48 5.44
C LYS A 49 7.67 10.74 3.98
N ASN A 50 8.61 10.65 3.05
CA ASN A 50 8.33 10.94 1.64
C ASN A 50 7.38 9.92 1.03
N ILE A 51 7.59 8.62 1.32
CA ILE A 51 6.85 7.53 0.69
C ILE A 51 5.50 7.27 1.37
N HIS A 52 5.44 7.34 2.71
CA HIS A 52 4.24 6.96 3.45
C HIS A 52 3.35 8.14 3.81
N THR A 53 3.91 9.37 3.88
CA THR A 53 3.14 10.55 4.26
C THR A 53 2.94 11.52 3.08
N VAL A 54 4.04 12.02 2.51
CA VAL A 54 3.97 13.08 1.48
C VAL A 54 3.34 12.58 0.20
N PHE A 55 3.82 11.47 -0.35
CA PHE A 55 3.35 10.94 -1.62
C PHE A 55 1.85 10.57 -1.60
N PRO A 56 1.32 9.80 -0.63
CA PRO A 56 -0.11 9.52 -0.56
C PRO A 56 -0.96 10.78 -0.37
N THR A 57 -0.43 11.80 0.35
CA THR A 57 -1.11 13.09 0.47
C THR A 57 -1.26 13.80 -0.89
N ILE A 58 -0.21 13.76 -1.72
CA ILE A 58 -0.26 14.29 -3.09
C ILE A 58 -1.32 13.55 -3.91
N LEU A 59 -1.34 12.20 -3.85
CA LEU A 59 -2.35 11.40 -4.56
C LEU A 59 -3.76 11.76 -4.11
N ALA A 60 -4.02 11.92 -2.81
CA ALA A 60 -5.34 12.30 -2.29
C ALA A 60 -5.79 13.68 -2.80
N LYS A 61 -4.87 14.65 -2.84
CA LYS A 61 -5.14 15.98 -3.42
C LYS A 61 -5.45 15.90 -4.91
N LEU A 62 -4.73 15.08 -5.67
CA LEU A 62 -4.99 14.86 -7.08
C LEU A 62 -6.34 14.15 -7.30
N CYS A 63 -6.68 13.14 -6.48
CA CYS A 63 -8.00 12.52 -6.52
C CYS A 63 -9.13 13.53 -6.33
N LYS A 64 -8.97 14.46 -5.40
CA LYS A 64 -9.91 15.57 -5.18
C LYS A 64 -9.97 16.52 -6.37
N LYS A 65 -8.81 16.95 -6.87
CA LYS A 65 -8.70 17.88 -8.00
C LYS A 65 -9.38 17.35 -9.26
N TYR A 66 -9.20 16.07 -9.57
CA TYR A 66 -9.76 15.41 -10.76
C TYR A 66 -11.09 14.69 -10.49
N ASN A 67 -11.65 14.87 -9.28
CA ASN A 67 -12.94 14.30 -8.87
C ASN A 67 -13.06 12.79 -9.11
N LEU A 68 -12.03 12.03 -8.75
CA LEU A 68 -12.05 10.58 -8.85
C LEU A 68 -13.22 9.99 -8.04
N LYS A 69 -13.71 8.84 -8.45
CA LYS A 69 -14.82 8.15 -7.77
C LYS A 69 -14.39 7.58 -6.43
N HIS A 70 -13.17 7.04 -6.35
CA HIS A 70 -12.64 6.41 -5.11
C HIS A 70 -11.11 6.37 -5.10
N PHE A 71 -10.53 6.35 -3.89
CA PHE A 71 -9.09 6.14 -3.66
C PHE A 71 -8.89 5.02 -2.66
N ILE A 72 -8.13 3.99 -3.04
CA ILE A 72 -7.72 2.89 -2.14
C ILE A 72 -6.24 3.04 -1.80
N HIS A 73 -5.93 3.03 -0.52
CA HIS A 73 -4.55 3.04 -0.03
C HIS A 73 -4.25 1.81 0.81
N VAL A 74 -3.20 1.07 0.42
CA VAL A 74 -2.75 -0.10 1.19
C VAL A 74 -1.74 0.33 2.24
N SER A 75 -2.16 0.23 3.48
CA SER A 75 -1.38 0.51 4.68
C SER A 75 -0.84 -0.76 5.32
N ALA A 76 -0.90 -0.89 6.64
CA ALA A 76 -0.47 -2.10 7.35
C ALA A 76 -1.25 -2.30 8.64
N LEU A 77 -1.47 -3.56 9.01
CA LEU A 77 -2.07 -3.94 10.28
C LEU A 77 -1.15 -3.56 11.45
N GLY A 78 -1.73 -3.15 12.58
CA GLY A 78 -1.02 -2.91 13.85
C GLY A 78 -0.25 -1.59 13.94
N ILE A 79 -0.34 -0.70 12.94
CA ILE A 79 0.39 0.59 12.98
C ILE A 79 -0.09 1.52 14.11
N ASN A 80 -1.32 1.37 14.59
CA ASN A 80 -1.83 2.16 15.70
C ASN A 80 -1.18 1.81 17.04
N GLU A 81 -0.68 0.58 17.16
CA GLU A 81 -0.10 0.06 18.40
C GLU A 81 1.42 0.29 18.46
N ALA A 82 2.07 0.45 17.32
CA ALA A 82 3.52 0.59 17.21
C ALA A 82 3.97 2.05 17.31
N THR A 83 3.69 2.70 18.44
CA THR A 83 3.90 4.14 18.66
C THR A 83 5.36 4.60 18.60
N ASP A 84 6.33 3.70 18.80
CA ASP A 84 7.76 4.01 18.73
C ASP A 84 8.37 3.73 17.34
N SER A 85 7.59 3.18 16.43
CA SER A 85 8.03 2.83 15.08
C SER A 85 7.90 4.01 14.12
N LYS A 86 9.01 4.53 13.61
CA LYS A 86 9.00 5.56 12.56
C LYS A 86 8.21 5.13 11.33
N TYR A 87 8.26 3.84 10.98
CA TYR A 87 7.46 3.24 9.91
C TYR A 87 5.96 3.40 10.19
N ALA A 88 5.51 2.95 11.37
CA ALA A 88 4.10 2.98 11.75
C ALA A 88 3.57 4.42 11.86
N ILE A 89 4.34 5.31 12.52
CA ILE A 89 4.00 6.73 12.65
C ILE A 89 3.82 7.37 11.27
N SER A 90 4.75 7.13 10.34
CA SER A 90 4.68 7.73 9.00
C SER A 90 3.49 7.21 8.18
N LYS A 91 3.14 5.93 8.32
CA LYS A 91 1.94 5.37 7.66
C LYS A 91 0.66 5.95 8.24
N LEU A 92 0.55 6.02 9.56
CA LEU A 92 -0.63 6.57 10.24
C LEU A 92 -0.84 8.06 9.89
N GLU A 93 0.23 8.84 9.83
CA GLU A 93 0.18 10.23 9.36
C GLU A 93 -0.32 10.31 7.91
N GLY A 94 0.17 9.42 7.05
CA GLY A 94 -0.28 9.32 5.65
C GLY A 94 -1.76 9.00 5.54
N GLU A 95 -2.26 8.04 6.30
CA GLU A 95 -3.68 7.68 6.34
C GLU A 95 -4.56 8.87 6.75
N ASN A 96 -4.19 9.54 7.82
CA ASN A 96 -4.92 10.73 8.31
C ASN A 96 -4.95 11.83 7.24
N ASN A 97 -3.82 12.07 6.58
CA ASN A 97 -3.74 13.04 5.50
C ASN A 97 -4.61 12.66 4.29
N ILE A 98 -4.68 11.38 3.94
CA ILE A 98 -5.55 10.90 2.86
C ILE A 98 -7.00 11.19 3.19
N LEU A 99 -7.48 10.75 4.35
CA LEU A 99 -8.87 10.89 4.77
C LEU A 99 -9.29 12.36 4.88
N ASN A 100 -8.40 13.23 5.37
CA ASN A 100 -8.65 14.67 5.48
C ASN A 100 -8.72 15.36 4.10
N ASN A 101 -7.92 14.93 3.12
CA ASN A 101 -7.90 15.56 1.80
C ASN A 101 -8.93 14.98 0.83
N PHE A 102 -9.23 13.68 0.93
CA PHE A 102 -10.19 12.99 0.08
C PHE A 102 -10.99 11.94 0.87
N PRO A 103 -12.11 12.33 1.52
CA PRO A 103 -12.93 11.42 2.34
C PRO A 103 -13.51 10.21 1.61
N LYS A 104 -13.58 10.25 0.27
CA LYS A 104 -13.96 9.09 -0.57
C LYS A 104 -12.78 8.13 -0.73
N SER A 105 -12.11 7.79 0.36
CA SER A 105 -10.96 6.88 0.39
C SER A 105 -11.23 5.71 1.30
N THR A 106 -10.70 4.54 0.93
CA THR A 106 -10.63 3.38 1.81
C THR A 106 -9.16 3.04 2.08
N ILE A 107 -8.82 2.92 3.35
CA ILE A 107 -7.52 2.47 3.83
C ILE A 107 -7.61 0.97 4.13
N LEU A 108 -6.82 0.16 3.43
CA LEU A 108 -6.69 -1.26 3.72
C LEU A 108 -5.46 -1.49 4.59
N ARG A 109 -5.64 -2.21 5.70
CA ARG A 109 -4.56 -2.56 6.64
C ARG A 109 -4.29 -4.06 6.65
N PRO A 110 -3.80 -4.64 5.55
CA PRO A 110 -3.45 -6.05 5.55
C PRO A 110 -2.29 -6.33 6.50
N SER A 111 -2.23 -7.56 6.99
CA SER A 111 -1.04 -8.12 7.61
C SER A 111 -0.03 -8.49 6.50
N ILE A 112 0.62 -9.63 6.59
CA ILE A 112 1.56 -10.09 5.57
C ILE A 112 0.78 -10.52 4.32
N VAL A 113 1.03 -9.85 3.21
CA VAL A 113 0.51 -10.28 1.90
C VAL A 113 1.50 -11.25 1.28
N PHE A 114 1.02 -12.43 0.93
CA PHE A 114 1.86 -13.48 0.35
C PHE A 114 1.35 -13.96 -1.01
N SER A 115 2.26 -14.51 -1.82
CA SER A 115 1.97 -15.11 -3.12
C SER A 115 3.04 -16.13 -3.48
N ASN A 116 2.88 -16.86 -4.59
CA ASN A 116 3.85 -17.87 -5.03
C ASN A 116 5.26 -17.29 -5.34
N SER A 117 5.41 -15.98 -5.49
CA SER A 117 6.67 -15.32 -5.83
C SER A 117 6.93 -14.09 -4.97
N ASP A 118 6.36 -14.03 -3.75
CA ASP A 118 6.59 -12.89 -2.87
C ASP A 118 7.99 -12.91 -2.25
N ASN A 119 8.47 -11.70 -1.92
CA ASN A 119 9.79 -11.55 -1.33
C ASN A 119 9.84 -11.99 0.13
N PHE A 120 8.72 -11.98 0.86
CA PHE A 120 8.70 -12.29 2.28
C PHE A 120 8.87 -13.80 2.50
N SER A 121 7.99 -14.61 1.90
CA SER A 121 8.05 -16.08 2.03
C SER A 121 9.36 -16.63 1.48
N THR A 122 9.80 -16.13 0.33
CA THR A 122 11.05 -16.57 -0.31
C THR A 122 12.28 -16.22 0.52
N GLN A 123 12.36 -15.01 1.08
CA GLN A 123 13.47 -14.61 1.93
C GLN A 123 13.45 -15.37 3.25
N PHE A 124 12.28 -15.58 3.84
CA PHE A 124 12.14 -16.32 5.09
C PHE A 124 12.54 -17.79 4.93
N MET A 125 12.07 -18.45 3.88
CA MET A 125 12.47 -19.82 3.54
C MET A 125 13.97 -19.93 3.26
N THR A 126 14.53 -18.96 2.53
CA THR A 126 15.97 -18.92 2.27
C THR A 126 16.78 -18.79 3.56
N LEU A 127 16.31 -17.97 4.50
CA LEU A 127 16.94 -17.77 5.80
C LEU A 127 16.88 -19.05 6.64
N LEU A 128 15.71 -19.70 6.72
CA LEU A 128 15.54 -20.97 7.41
C LEU A 128 16.44 -22.08 6.86
N ASN A 129 16.59 -22.14 5.55
CA ASN A 129 17.43 -23.16 4.89
C ASN A 129 18.95 -22.91 5.07
N ARG A 130 19.36 -21.68 5.36
CA ARG A 130 20.78 -21.30 5.48
C ARG A 130 21.29 -21.28 6.92
N LEU A 131 20.41 -21.04 7.89
CA LEU A 131 20.81 -20.92 9.29
C LEU A 131 20.61 -22.24 10.04
N PRO A 132 21.66 -22.78 10.68
CA PRO A 132 21.53 -23.97 11.54
C PRO A 132 20.71 -23.70 12.80
N ILE A 133 20.64 -22.43 13.24
CA ILE A 133 19.86 -21.97 14.39
C ILE A 133 19.12 -20.71 13.97
N PHE A 134 17.79 -20.69 14.16
CA PHE A 134 16.96 -19.54 13.83
C PHE A 134 16.63 -18.76 15.13
N PRO A 135 16.95 -17.45 15.20
CA PRO A 135 16.61 -16.63 16.35
C PRO A 135 15.10 -16.41 16.42
N LEU A 136 14.48 -16.82 17.52
CA LEU A 136 13.07 -16.55 17.79
C LEU A 136 12.90 -15.17 18.42
N TYR A 137 12.47 -14.22 17.63
CA TYR A 137 12.08 -12.91 18.15
C TYR A 137 10.81 -13.02 18.99
N TYR A 138 10.75 -12.29 20.11
CA TYR A 138 9.64 -12.32 21.07
C TYR A 138 9.25 -13.75 21.52
N SER A 139 10.25 -14.62 21.70
CA SER A 139 10.04 -16.03 22.08
C SER A 139 9.11 -16.80 21.12
N GLY A 140 9.06 -16.41 19.85
CA GLY A 140 8.21 -17.05 18.85
C GLY A 140 6.69 -16.83 19.03
N LYS A 141 6.29 -15.90 19.89
CA LYS A 141 4.86 -15.64 20.19
C LYS A 141 4.19 -14.62 19.24
N THR A 142 4.93 -14.07 18.29
CA THR A 142 4.37 -13.13 17.30
C THR A 142 3.31 -13.84 16.45
N LYS A 143 2.11 -13.30 16.45
CA LYS A 143 1.00 -13.80 15.63
C LYS A 143 0.95 -13.04 14.31
N PHE A 144 0.79 -13.75 13.22
CA PHE A 144 0.58 -13.19 11.89
C PHE A 144 -0.80 -13.59 11.37
N MET A 145 -1.41 -12.71 10.58
CA MET A 145 -2.67 -12.96 9.88
C MET A 145 -2.42 -12.82 8.38
N PRO A 146 -1.71 -13.77 7.75
CA PRO A 146 -1.34 -13.64 6.35
C PRO A 146 -2.59 -13.66 5.46
N ILE A 147 -2.57 -12.83 4.41
CA ILE A 147 -3.59 -12.78 3.38
C ILE A 147 -2.96 -13.08 2.02
N HIS A 148 -3.61 -13.91 1.21
CA HIS A 148 -3.14 -14.16 -0.14
C HIS A 148 -3.39 -12.93 -1.04
N CYS A 149 -2.46 -12.65 -1.97
CA CYS A 149 -2.57 -11.47 -2.84
C CYS A 149 -3.85 -11.48 -3.69
N THR A 150 -4.36 -12.64 -4.08
CA THR A 150 -5.63 -12.77 -4.81
C THR A 150 -6.80 -12.28 -3.98
N ASP A 151 -6.87 -12.69 -2.69
CA ASP A 151 -7.96 -12.28 -1.79
C ASP A 151 -7.95 -10.78 -1.56
N LEU A 152 -6.75 -10.19 -1.38
CA LEU A 152 -6.60 -8.74 -1.29
C LEU A 152 -7.07 -8.03 -2.57
N THR A 153 -6.77 -8.60 -3.73
CA THR A 153 -7.20 -8.06 -5.03
C THR A 153 -8.73 -8.13 -5.18
N GLU A 154 -9.36 -9.23 -4.75
CA GLU A 154 -10.81 -9.38 -4.75
C GLU A 154 -11.49 -8.37 -3.81
N ILE A 155 -10.93 -8.13 -2.63
CA ILE A 155 -11.40 -7.08 -1.71
C ILE A 155 -11.33 -5.71 -2.39
N ILE A 156 -10.20 -5.37 -3.01
CA ILE A 156 -10.02 -4.11 -3.75
C ILE A 156 -11.08 -3.98 -4.86
N TYR A 157 -11.27 -5.01 -5.66
CA TYR A 157 -12.27 -5.05 -6.71
C TYR A 157 -13.69 -4.85 -6.17
N HIS A 158 -14.03 -5.54 -5.08
CA HIS A 158 -15.33 -5.42 -4.42
C HIS A 158 -15.60 -3.99 -3.92
N ILE A 159 -14.61 -3.34 -3.31
CA ILE A 159 -14.71 -1.95 -2.85
C ILE A 159 -15.00 -1.00 -4.02
N LEU A 160 -14.30 -1.18 -5.13
CA LEU A 160 -14.46 -0.31 -6.32
C LEU A 160 -15.80 -0.49 -7.01
N THR A 161 -16.38 -1.71 -6.97
CA THR A 161 -17.64 -2.03 -7.66
C THR A 161 -18.89 -1.80 -6.81
N ASN A 162 -18.82 -1.95 -5.48
CA ASN A 162 -19.98 -1.98 -4.60
C ASN A 162 -20.15 -0.76 -3.67
N LYS A 163 -19.39 0.33 -3.91
CA LYS A 163 -19.48 1.57 -3.12
C LYS A 163 -19.43 1.32 -1.60
N VAL A 164 -18.39 0.65 -1.15
CA VAL A 164 -18.17 0.41 0.28
C VAL A 164 -17.92 1.74 0.99
N GLU A 165 -18.71 2.04 2.03
CA GLU A 165 -18.61 3.31 2.78
C GLU A 165 -17.57 3.26 3.92
N THR A 166 -17.01 2.10 4.21
CA THR A 166 -16.04 1.93 5.30
C THR A 166 -14.70 2.56 4.93
N GLN A 167 -14.22 3.46 5.78
CA GLN A 167 -12.97 4.19 5.53
C GLN A 167 -11.71 3.40 5.88
N VAL A 168 -11.76 2.50 6.85
CA VAL A 168 -10.60 1.69 7.29
C VAL A 168 -11.03 0.24 7.47
N ILE A 169 -10.31 -0.68 6.81
CA ILE A 169 -10.56 -2.12 6.82
C ILE A 169 -9.24 -2.86 7.13
#